data_8df5c72f00be5fc962d3647f28a4cea9
#
_entry.id   8df5c72f00be5fc962d3647f28a4cea9
#
_cell.length_a   1.000
_cell.length_b   1.000
_cell.length_c   1.000
_cell.angle_alpha   90.00
_cell.angle_beta   90.00
_cell.angle_gamma   90.00
#
_symmetry.space_group_name_H-M   'P 1'
#
loop_
_entity.id
_entity.type
_entity.pdbx_description
1 polymer ?
#
loop_
_entity_poly.entity_id
_entity_poly.type
_entity_poly.pdbx_seq_one_letter_code
_entity_poly.pdbx_strand_id
1 'polypeptide(L)'
;DGPTAIFVANTLNSQYLGAIMVAAYSYMALVPIVQPPVIKLLTTQKERRIRMSYKKGSVSQLTKILFPIVVTIIAGMVAPASVALVGFLMFGNLLRECGVLNALSETAQNVLANLITIVLGLTVAGQMTADKFVRPDTLLILALGLVAFVFDTAGGVLFAKLLNLFLPEGKKLNPMIGAAGISAFPMSGRVVNKMGLEEDNQNFLLMYSISVNVSGQIASVIAGGLILTLMA
;
A
#
# COMPACT_ATOMS: atom_id res chain seq x y z
N ASP A 1 5.55 2.23 2.04
CA ASP A 1 5.45 0.89 2.64
C ASP A 1 6.41 0.80 3.83
N GLY A 2 5.84 0.80 5.04
CA GLY A 2 6.61 0.74 6.29
C GLY A 2 7.56 -0.46 6.36
N PRO A 3 7.06 -1.68 6.23
CA PRO A 3 7.91 -2.89 6.28
C PRO A 3 9.04 -2.88 5.27
N THR A 4 8.78 -2.47 4.04
CA THR A 4 9.80 -2.41 2.98
C THR A 4 10.85 -1.33 3.28
N ALA A 5 10.43 -0.14 3.71
CA ALA A 5 11.35 0.94 4.07
C ALA A 5 12.28 0.53 5.23
N ILE A 6 11.74 -0.16 6.24
CA ILE A 6 12.51 -0.69 7.36
C ILE A 6 13.49 -1.77 6.89
N PHE A 7 13.02 -2.71 6.06
CA PHE A 7 13.85 -3.78 5.52
C PHE A 7 15.03 -3.23 4.72
N VAL A 8 14.79 -2.30 3.81
CA VAL A 8 15.81 -1.64 3.00
C VAL A 8 16.79 -0.86 3.89
N ALA A 9 16.28 -0.03 4.81
CA ALA A 9 17.12 0.76 5.70
C ALA A 9 17.98 -0.10 6.63
N ASN A 10 17.45 -1.22 7.12
CA ASN A 10 18.18 -2.16 7.95
C ASN A 10 19.27 -2.90 7.15
N THR A 11 18.95 -3.37 5.94
CA THR A 11 19.91 -4.06 5.06
C THR A 11 21.07 -3.16 4.67
N LEU A 12 20.79 -1.87 4.44
CA LEU A 12 21.81 -0.86 4.13
C LEU A 12 22.52 -0.30 5.39
N ASN A 13 22.24 -0.84 6.58
CA ASN A 13 22.78 -0.37 7.86
C ASN A 13 22.62 1.15 8.07
N SER A 14 21.45 1.69 7.70
CA SER A 14 21.18 3.12 7.79
C SER A 14 21.18 3.62 9.24
N GLN A 15 21.97 4.65 9.52
CA GLN A 15 21.96 5.34 10.81
C GLN A 15 20.61 6.03 11.11
N TYR A 16 19.75 6.19 10.11
CA TYR A 16 18.43 6.82 10.23
C TYR A 16 17.29 5.82 10.37
N LEU A 17 17.59 4.54 10.64
CA LEU A 17 16.56 3.48 10.74
C LEU A 17 15.40 3.88 11.65
N GLY A 18 15.69 4.43 12.84
CA GLY A 18 14.64 4.88 13.78
C GLY A 18 13.76 5.99 13.20
N ALA A 19 14.37 7.00 12.56
CA ALA A 19 13.62 8.08 11.92
C ALA A 19 12.74 7.58 10.77
N ILE A 20 13.27 6.67 9.95
CA ILE A 20 12.53 6.04 8.84
C ILE A 20 11.35 5.21 9.36
N MET A 21 11.54 4.44 10.43
CA MET A 21 10.46 3.67 11.06
C MET A 21 9.31 4.58 11.52
N VAL A 22 9.66 5.63 12.24
CA VAL A 22 8.65 6.58 12.75
C VAL A 22 7.96 7.30 11.60
N ALA A 23 8.70 7.78 10.61
CA ALA A 23 8.15 8.41 9.42
C ALA A 23 7.13 7.50 8.72
N ALA A 24 7.55 6.29 8.37
CA ALA A 24 6.74 5.34 7.61
C ALA A 24 5.39 5.01 8.28
N TYR A 25 5.37 4.85 9.60
CA TYR A 25 4.13 4.55 10.32
C TYR A 25 3.31 5.81 10.66
N SER A 26 3.95 6.95 10.91
CA SER A 26 3.23 8.21 11.17
C SER A 26 2.41 8.67 9.96
N TYR A 27 2.91 8.43 8.74
CA TYR A 27 2.18 8.82 7.52
C TYR A 27 0.88 8.05 7.32
N MET A 28 0.77 6.82 7.82
CA MET A 28 -0.49 6.09 7.78
C MET A 28 -1.61 6.84 8.52
N ALA A 29 -1.29 7.52 9.63
CA ALA A 29 -2.26 8.34 10.36
C ALA A 29 -2.64 9.61 9.57
N LEU A 30 -1.77 10.11 8.69
CA LEU A 30 -2.00 11.31 7.89
C LEU A 30 -2.79 11.03 6.60
N VAL A 31 -2.97 9.78 6.20
CA VAL A 31 -3.72 9.39 4.98
C VAL A 31 -5.09 10.08 4.90
N PRO A 32 -5.96 10.06 5.94
CA PRO A 32 -7.27 10.69 5.88
C PRO A 32 -7.22 12.22 5.78
N ILE A 33 -6.11 12.83 6.13
CA ILE A 33 -5.91 14.29 6.16
C ILE A 33 -5.32 14.77 4.83
N VAL A 34 -4.29 14.07 4.34
CA VAL A 34 -3.49 14.51 3.18
C VAL A 34 -4.10 14.08 1.85
N GLN A 35 -4.65 12.85 1.76
CA GLN A 35 -5.20 12.34 0.51
C GLN A 35 -6.39 13.14 -0.04
N PRO A 36 -7.42 13.47 0.76
CA PRO A 36 -8.61 14.14 0.22
C PRO A 36 -8.32 15.47 -0.49
N PRO A 37 -7.53 16.41 0.06
CA PRO A 37 -7.20 17.64 -0.64
C PRO A 37 -6.40 17.39 -1.94
N VAL A 38 -5.45 16.45 -1.95
CA VAL A 38 -4.66 16.11 -3.15
C VAL A 38 -5.58 15.53 -4.24
N ILE A 39 -6.46 14.61 -3.87
CA ILE A 39 -7.43 14.03 -4.80
C ILE A 39 -8.37 15.10 -5.37
N LYS A 40 -8.91 15.97 -4.50
CA LYS A 40 -9.83 17.05 -4.93
C LYS A 40 -9.16 18.04 -5.87
N LEU A 41 -7.88 18.36 -5.63
CA LEU A 41 -7.10 19.24 -6.49
C LEU A 41 -6.90 18.67 -7.91
N LEU A 42 -6.70 17.36 -8.00
CA LEU A 42 -6.37 16.68 -9.24
C LEU A 42 -7.58 16.12 -9.99
N THR A 43 -8.77 16.12 -9.38
CA THR A 43 -9.98 15.55 -9.99
C THR A 43 -11.12 16.55 -10.03
N THR A 44 -11.86 16.51 -11.12
CA THR A 44 -13.12 17.26 -11.23
C THR A 44 -14.26 16.53 -10.53
N GLN A 45 -15.32 17.25 -10.15
CA GLN A 45 -16.49 16.65 -9.53
C GLN A 45 -17.15 15.60 -10.46
N LYS A 46 -17.13 15.84 -11.77
CA LYS A 46 -17.65 14.89 -12.77
C LYS A 46 -16.87 13.57 -12.74
N GLU A 47 -15.54 13.62 -12.62
CA GLU A 47 -14.70 12.44 -12.52
C GLU A 47 -14.93 11.69 -11.21
N ARG A 48 -15.08 12.40 -10.09
CA ARG A 48 -15.33 11.78 -8.77
C ARG A 48 -16.68 11.07 -8.68
N ARG A 49 -17.65 11.46 -9.51
CA ARG A 49 -18.99 10.82 -9.60
C ARG A 49 -19.05 9.64 -10.56
N ILE A 50 -17.95 9.23 -11.17
CA ILE A 50 -17.93 8.04 -12.02
C ILE A 50 -18.21 6.81 -11.14
N ARG A 51 -19.36 6.18 -11.36
CA ARG A 51 -19.74 4.93 -10.69
C ARG A 51 -19.08 3.76 -11.38
N MET A 52 -18.52 2.87 -10.59
CA MET A 52 -17.92 1.63 -11.08
C MET A 52 -18.79 0.45 -10.64
N SER A 53 -19.30 -0.32 -11.59
CA SER A 53 -20.12 -1.49 -11.30
C SER A 53 -19.22 -2.68 -10.96
N TYR A 54 -19.11 -3.04 -9.69
CA TYR A 54 -18.40 -4.24 -9.27
C TYR A 54 -19.19 -5.49 -9.65
N LYS A 55 -18.69 -6.22 -10.66
CA LYS A 55 -19.16 -7.57 -10.95
C LYS A 55 -18.26 -8.55 -10.21
N LYS A 56 -18.82 -9.28 -9.26
CA LYS A 56 -18.10 -10.36 -8.58
C LYS A 56 -17.81 -11.45 -9.63
N GLY A 57 -16.59 -11.40 -10.20
CA GLY A 57 -16.12 -12.44 -11.09
C GLY A 57 -15.89 -13.74 -10.32
N SER A 58 -16.29 -14.86 -10.86
CA SER A 58 -15.93 -16.18 -10.34
C SER A 58 -14.50 -16.50 -10.77
N VAL A 59 -13.53 -16.16 -9.91
CA VAL A 59 -12.14 -16.62 -10.12
C VAL A 59 -12.06 -18.09 -9.68
N SER A 60 -11.47 -18.95 -10.51
CA SER A 60 -11.33 -20.37 -10.18
C SER A 60 -10.43 -20.56 -8.96
N GLN A 61 -10.67 -21.60 -8.18
CA GLN A 61 -9.84 -21.94 -7.02
C GLN A 61 -8.37 -22.15 -7.40
N LEU A 62 -8.15 -22.81 -8.55
CA LEU A 62 -6.81 -23.02 -9.07
C LEU A 62 -6.07 -21.68 -9.33
N THR A 63 -6.74 -20.70 -9.93
CA THR A 63 -6.16 -19.37 -10.17
C THR A 63 -5.79 -18.68 -8.86
N LYS A 64 -6.61 -18.79 -7.83
CA LYS A 64 -6.34 -18.20 -6.50
C LYS A 64 -5.12 -18.83 -5.82
N ILE A 65 -4.91 -20.13 -6.00
CA ILE A 65 -3.76 -20.85 -5.45
C ILE A 65 -2.49 -20.56 -6.26
N LEU A 66 -2.60 -20.52 -7.60
CA LEU A 66 -1.44 -20.28 -8.46
C LEU A 66 -0.96 -18.83 -8.42
N PHE A 67 -1.85 -17.87 -8.21
CA PHE A 67 -1.52 -16.44 -8.18
C PHE A 67 -0.34 -16.11 -7.24
N PRO A 68 -0.37 -16.46 -5.94
CA PRO A 68 0.73 -16.15 -5.04
C PRO A 68 2.05 -16.85 -5.42
N ILE A 69 1.98 -18.05 -5.97
CA ILE A 69 3.15 -18.79 -6.43
C ILE A 69 3.80 -18.08 -7.62
N VAL A 70 3.01 -17.77 -8.64
CA VAL A 70 3.50 -17.10 -9.85
C VAL A 70 4.05 -15.71 -9.55
N VAL A 71 3.36 -14.92 -8.71
CA VAL A 71 3.84 -13.59 -8.30
C VAL A 71 5.18 -13.69 -7.57
N THR A 72 5.36 -14.66 -6.67
CA THR A 72 6.62 -14.85 -5.96
C THR A 72 7.76 -15.23 -6.90
N ILE A 73 7.51 -16.12 -7.87
CA ILE A 73 8.51 -16.53 -8.88
C ILE A 73 8.93 -15.33 -9.72
N ILE A 74 7.95 -14.59 -10.26
CA ILE A 74 8.23 -13.42 -11.11
C ILE A 74 9.00 -12.35 -10.32
N ALA A 75 8.57 -12.04 -9.10
CA ALA A 75 9.27 -11.09 -8.25
C ALA A 75 10.70 -11.53 -7.95
N GLY A 76 10.92 -12.82 -7.72
CA GLY A 76 12.25 -13.38 -7.49
C GLY A 76 13.18 -13.29 -8.70
N MET A 77 12.63 -13.40 -9.91
CA MET A 77 13.41 -13.23 -11.14
C MET A 77 13.76 -11.75 -11.43
N VAL A 78 12.85 -10.83 -11.12
CA VAL A 78 13.02 -9.39 -11.40
C VAL A 78 13.79 -8.68 -10.30
N ALA A 79 13.51 -9.00 -9.05
CA ALA A 79 14.07 -8.34 -7.86
C ALA A 79 14.35 -9.39 -6.77
N PRO A 80 15.46 -10.17 -6.85
CA PRO A 80 15.76 -11.25 -5.91
C PRO A 80 15.72 -10.82 -4.43
N ALA A 81 16.20 -9.62 -4.12
CA ALA A 81 16.21 -9.10 -2.76
C ALA A 81 14.79 -8.86 -2.19
N SER A 82 13.74 -8.80 -3.02
CA SER A 82 12.35 -8.65 -2.58
C SER A 82 11.67 -9.96 -2.22
N VAL A 83 12.28 -11.11 -2.54
CA VAL A 83 11.63 -12.44 -2.40
C VAL A 83 11.15 -12.71 -0.99
N ALA A 84 11.91 -12.31 0.02
CA ALA A 84 11.50 -12.52 1.41
C ALA A 84 10.17 -11.80 1.73
N LEU A 85 10.05 -10.53 1.37
CA LEU A 85 8.86 -9.72 1.65
C LEU A 85 7.66 -10.14 0.78
N VAL A 86 7.87 -10.27 -0.55
CA VAL A 86 6.83 -10.74 -1.47
C VAL A 86 6.40 -12.16 -1.10
N GLY A 87 7.35 -13.03 -0.80
CA GLY A 87 7.09 -14.42 -0.43
C GLY A 87 6.22 -14.54 0.82
N PHE A 88 6.50 -13.78 1.88
CA PHE A 88 5.65 -13.80 3.08
C PHE A 88 4.25 -13.23 2.81
N LEU A 89 4.13 -12.16 2.02
CA LEU A 89 2.83 -11.62 1.62
C LEU A 89 2.02 -12.66 0.82
N MET A 90 2.66 -13.29 -0.15
CA MET A 90 2.04 -14.30 -1.01
C MET A 90 1.77 -15.62 -0.26
N PHE A 91 2.63 -15.99 0.69
CA PHE A 91 2.39 -17.12 1.58
C PHE A 91 1.14 -16.92 2.45
N GLY A 92 0.96 -15.73 3.02
CA GLY A 92 -0.27 -15.41 3.75
C GLY A 92 -1.52 -15.49 2.86
N ASN A 93 -1.43 -15.05 1.60
CA ASN A 93 -2.50 -15.20 0.62
C ASN A 93 -2.78 -16.69 0.32
N LEU A 94 -1.73 -17.50 0.14
CA LEU A 94 -1.86 -18.93 -0.12
C LEU A 94 -2.51 -19.66 1.06
N LEU A 95 -2.12 -19.38 2.30
CA LEU A 95 -2.74 -19.94 3.51
C LEU A 95 -4.25 -19.71 3.53
N ARG A 96 -4.68 -18.52 3.11
CA ARG A 96 -6.10 -18.17 3.07
C ARG A 96 -6.84 -18.86 1.93
N GLU A 97 -6.27 -18.89 0.73
CA GLU A 97 -6.99 -19.33 -0.47
C GLU A 97 -6.90 -20.84 -0.71
N CYS A 98 -5.98 -21.57 -0.06
CA CYS A 98 -5.89 -23.03 -0.21
C CYS A 98 -7.07 -23.80 0.38
N GLY A 99 -7.82 -23.21 1.32
CA GLY A 99 -9.04 -23.77 1.89
C GLY A 99 -8.86 -24.88 2.93
N VAL A 100 -7.65 -25.40 3.09
CA VAL A 100 -7.32 -26.48 4.06
C VAL A 100 -6.58 -26.00 5.30
N LEU A 101 -6.10 -24.75 5.31
CA LEU A 101 -5.31 -24.15 6.38
C LEU A 101 -6.05 -22.99 7.07
N ASN A 102 -7.38 -23.04 7.15
CA ASN A 102 -8.19 -21.95 7.68
C ASN A 102 -7.79 -21.56 9.12
N ALA A 103 -7.55 -22.54 10.00
CA ALA A 103 -7.15 -22.29 11.37
C ALA A 103 -5.81 -21.54 11.46
N LEU A 104 -4.83 -21.90 10.61
CA LEU A 104 -3.55 -21.17 10.54
C LEU A 104 -3.73 -19.76 9.98
N SER A 105 -4.56 -19.61 8.95
CA SER A 105 -4.91 -18.30 8.37
C SER A 105 -5.57 -17.39 9.41
N GLU A 106 -6.52 -17.90 10.19
CA GLU A 106 -7.17 -17.13 11.28
C GLU A 106 -6.18 -16.75 12.39
N THR A 107 -5.32 -17.68 12.79
CA THR A 107 -4.27 -17.41 13.79
C THR A 107 -3.30 -16.33 13.29
N ALA A 108 -2.88 -16.40 12.04
CA ALA A 108 -1.99 -15.41 11.44
C ALA A 108 -2.65 -14.01 11.36
N GLN A 109 -3.91 -13.95 10.96
CA GLN A 109 -4.64 -12.68 10.80
C GLN A 109 -5.01 -12.01 12.13
N ASN A 110 -5.26 -12.77 13.18
CA ASN A 110 -5.74 -12.25 14.45
C ASN A 110 -4.64 -12.28 15.53
N VAL A 111 -4.13 -13.46 15.87
CA VAL A 111 -3.20 -13.61 17.00
C VAL A 111 -1.81 -13.13 16.66
N LEU A 112 -1.23 -13.64 15.55
CA LEU A 112 0.12 -13.28 15.14
C LEU A 112 0.21 -11.81 14.75
N ALA A 113 -0.75 -11.29 13.98
CA ALA A 113 -0.79 -9.89 13.58
C ALA A 113 -0.86 -8.96 14.80
N ASN A 114 -1.68 -9.27 15.81
CA ASN A 114 -1.77 -8.48 17.03
C ASN A 114 -0.47 -8.54 17.85
N LEU A 115 0.12 -9.71 17.99
CA LEU A 115 1.41 -9.88 18.68
C LEU A 115 2.51 -9.05 18.01
N ILE A 116 2.65 -9.18 16.70
CA ILE A 116 3.63 -8.41 15.92
C ILE A 116 3.36 -6.91 16.03
N THR A 117 2.09 -6.48 16.02
CA THR A 117 1.73 -5.05 16.19
C THR A 117 2.18 -4.51 17.54
N ILE A 118 2.02 -5.28 18.62
CA ILE A 118 2.51 -4.88 19.95
C ILE A 118 4.02 -4.75 19.96
N VAL A 119 4.74 -5.77 19.47
CA VAL A 119 6.20 -5.77 19.42
C VAL A 119 6.72 -4.61 18.55
N LEU A 120 6.09 -4.39 17.40
CA LEU A 120 6.43 -3.29 16.50
C LEU A 120 6.23 -1.93 17.20
N GLY A 121 5.09 -1.75 17.87
CA GLY A 121 4.79 -0.52 18.60
C GLY A 121 5.83 -0.22 19.69
N LEU A 122 6.22 -1.22 20.46
CA LEU A 122 7.27 -1.10 21.48
C LEU A 122 8.63 -0.77 20.87
N THR A 123 8.98 -1.42 19.75
CA THR A 123 10.24 -1.18 19.04
C THR A 123 10.31 0.24 18.48
N VAL A 124 9.21 0.71 17.84
CA VAL A 124 9.11 2.06 17.30
C VAL A 124 9.20 3.09 18.44
N ALA A 125 8.46 2.89 19.53
CA ALA A 125 8.48 3.77 20.69
C ALA A 125 9.89 3.89 21.30
N GLY A 126 10.64 2.79 21.38
CA GLY A 126 12.01 2.77 21.86
C GLY A 126 13.00 3.56 20.99
N GLN A 127 12.67 3.84 19.72
CA GLN A 127 13.48 4.67 18.84
C GLN A 127 13.14 6.17 18.94
N MET A 128 12.01 6.52 19.56
CA MET A 128 11.53 7.91 19.68
C MET A 128 12.17 8.65 20.84
N THR A 129 13.51 8.72 20.87
CA THR A 129 14.23 9.51 21.88
C THR A 129 14.45 10.93 21.35
N ALA A 130 14.36 11.94 22.23
CA ALA A 130 14.40 13.35 21.84
C ALA A 130 15.71 13.73 21.13
N ASP A 131 16.82 13.17 21.57
CA ASP A 131 18.17 13.36 21.00
C ASP A 131 18.32 12.83 19.56
N LYS A 132 17.52 11.83 19.19
CA LYS A 132 17.50 11.26 17.84
C LYS A 132 16.41 11.87 16.97
N PHE A 133 15.28 12.25 17.57
CA PHE A 133 14.09 12.66 16.84
C PHE A 133 14.06 14.16 16.51
N VAL A 134 14.53 15.01 17.42
CA VAL A 134 14.58 16.49 17.24
C VAL A 134 15.91 16.89 16.61
N ARG A 135 16.27 16.26 15.50
CA ARG A 135 17.46 16.60 14.71
C ARG A 135 17.06 17.13 13.35
N PRO A 136 17.79 18.10 12.78
CA PRO A 136 17.50 18.61 11.45
C PRO A 136 17.40 17.51 10.38
N ASP A 137 18.28 16.52 10.44
CA ASP A 137 18.32 15.39 9.51
C ASP A 137 17.03 14.56 9.60
N THR A 138 16.56 14.28 10.81
CA THR A 138 15.32 13.51 11.04
C THR A 138 14.10 14.29 10.57
N LEU A 139 14.06 15.60 10.87
CA LEU A 139 12.97 16.48 10.41
C LEU A 139 12.95 16.57 8.87
N LEU A 140 14.12 16.60 8.24
CA LEU A 140 14.23 16.56 6.77
C LEU A 140 13.68 15.25 6.21
N ILE A 141 14.02 14.09 6.81
CA ILE A 141 13.48 12.78 6.40
C ILE A 141 11.96 12.77 6.52
N LEU A 142 11.41 13.31 7.62
CA LEU A 142 9.97 13.44 7.80
C LEU A 142 9.35 14.33 6.72
N ALA A 143 9.93 15.49 6.45
CA ALA A 143 9.42 16.40 5.43
C ALA A 143 9.45 15.76 4.03
N LEU A 144 10.57 15.12 3.66
CA LEU A 144 10.71 14.44 2.37
C LEU A 144 9.71 13.29 2.21
N GLY A 145 9.47 12.51 3.27
CA GLY A 145 8.48 11.45 3.24
C GLY A 145 7.06 11.97 3.06
N LEU A 146 6.70 13.10 3.67
CA LEU A 146 5.41 13.75 3.46
C LEU A 146 5.25 14.22 2.00
N VAL A 147 6.29 14.83 1.44
CA VAL A 147 6.31 15.24 0.03
C VAL A 147 6.15 14.03 -0.89
N ALA A 148 6.92 12.96 -0.65
CA ALA A 148 6.81 11.71 -1.40
C ALA A 148 5.39 11.13 -1.35
N PHE A 149 4.76 11.14 -0.17
CA PHE A 149 3.38 10.67 0.01
C PHE A 149 2.36 11.47 -0.80
N VAL A 150 2.52 12.80 -0.90
CA VAL A 150 1.69 13.67 -1.75
C VAL A 150 1.89 13.32 -3.22
N PHE A 151 3.14 13.15 -3.66
CA PHE A 151 3.47 12.78 -5.05
C PHE A 151 2.97 11.37 -5.42
N ASP A 152 3.07 10.40 -4.52
CA ASP A 152 2.53 9.06 -4.71
C ASP A 152 1.02 9.08 -4.93
N THR A 153 0.30 9.80 -4.07
CA THR A 153 -1.14 9.99 -4.20
C THR A 153 -1.50 10.66 -5.53
N ALA A 154 -0.77 11.73 -5.88
CA ALA A 154 -0.95 12.45 -7.13
C ALA A 154 -0.66 11.57 -8.35
N GLY A 155 0.46 10.84 -8.32
CA GLY A 155 0.88 9.93 -9.39
C GLY A 155 -0.17 8.85 -9.66
N GLY A 156 -0.72 8.24 -8.62
CA GLY A 156 -1.78 7.24 -8.76
C GLY A 156 -3.05 7.80 -9.38
N VAL A 157 -3.50 8.99 -8.96
CA VAL A 157 -4.66 9.67 -9.56
C VAL A 157 -4.40 10.01 -11.02
N LEU A 158 -3.24 10.57 -11.34
CA LEU A 158 -2.87 10.93 -12.70
C LEU A 158 -2.74 9.71 -13.60
N PHE A 159 -2.19 8.61 -13.09
CA PHE A 159 -2.13 7.34 -13.81
C PHE A 159 -3.52 6.79 -14.14
N ALA A 160 -4.45 6.83 -13.19
CA ALA A 160 -5.83 6.44 -13.46
C ALA A 160 -6.51 7.34 -14.51
N LYS A 161 -6.19 8.65 -14.52
CA LYS A 161 -6.66 9.56 -15.57
C LYS A 161 -6.03 9.24 -16.93
N LEU A 162 -4.74 8.92 -16.95
CA LEU A 162 -4.05 8.49 -18.17
C LEU A 162 -4.69 7.23 -18.76
N LEU A 163 -5.00 6.24 -17.92
CA LEU A 163 -5.72 5.05 -18.38
C LEU A 163 -7.10 5.38 -18.97
N ASN A 164 -7.79 6.38 -18.44
CA ASN A 164 -9.08 6.82 -18.95
C ASN A 164 -9.04 7.43 -20.34
N LEU A 165 -7.85 7.83 -20.85
CA LEU A 165 -7.69 8.28 -22.24
C LEU A 165 -7.83 7.10 -23.22
N PHE A 166 -7.49 5.89 -22.79
CA PHE A 166 -7.55 4.68 -23.61
C PHE A 166 -8.85 3.90 -23.41
N LEU A 167 -9.67 4.27 -22.42
CA LEU A 167 -10.90 3.57 -22.10
C LEU A 167 -12.11 4.27 -22.77
N PRO A 168 -13.03 3.49 -23.39
CA PRO A 168 -14.24 4.05 -24.00
C PRO A 168 -15.18 4.65 -22.96
N GLU A 169 -16.03 5.57 -23.40
CA GLU A 169 -17.08 6.14 -22.55
C GLU A 169 -18.00 5.04 -22.01
N GLY A 170 -18.30 5.09 -20.71
CA GLY A 170 -19.06 4.05 -20.00
C GLY A 170 -18.20 2.95 -19.35
N LYS A 171 -16.91 2.86 -19.65
CA LYS A 171 -15.94 1.96 -18.98
C LYS A 171 -14.83 2.72 -18.24
N LYS A 172 -14.95 4.04 -18.13
CA LYS A 172 -13.99 4.90 -17.46
C LYS A 172 -13.88 4.53 -15.96
N LEU A 173 -12.65 4.55 -15.47
CA LEU A 173 -12.34 4.36 -14.05
C LEU A 173 -12.62 5.65 -13.29
N ASN A 174 -13.04 5.54 -12.04
CA ASN A 174 -13.04 6.68 -11.14
C ASN A 174 -11.57 6.99 -10.74
N PRO A 175 -11.01 8.16 -11.10
CA PRO A 175 -9.59 8.42 -10.85
C PRO A 175 -9.19 8.40 -9.38
N MET A 176 -10.14 8.58 -8.46
CA MET A 176 -9.87 8.52 -7.02
C MET A 176 -9.29 7.17 -6.58
N ILE A 177 -9.66 6.05 -7.26
CA ILE A 177 -9.11 4.74 -6.89
C ILE A 177 -7.59 4.67 -7.07
N GLY A 178 -7.03 5.46 -8.00
CA GLY A 178 -5.59 5.54 -8.20
C GLY A 178 -4.85 6.01 -6.96
N ALA A 179 -5.44 6.89 -6.16
CA ALA A 179 -4.85 7.33 -4.89
C ALA A 179 -4.66 6.18 -3.89
N ALA A 180 -5.39 5.08 -4.05
CA ALA A 180 -5.22 3.89 -3.22
C ALA A 180 -4.00 3.04 -3.64
N GLY A 181 -3.29 3.39 -4.70
CA GLY A 181 -2.06 2.69 -5.14
C GLY A 181 -0.89 2.82 -4.18
N ILE A 182 -0.99 3.67 -3.18
CA ILE A 182 -0.03 3.74 -2.08
C ILE A 182 -0.15 2.52 -1.17
N SER A 183 0.91 2.18 -0.45
CA SER A 183 0.96 0.99 0.40
C SER A 183 0.28 1.15 1.78
N ALA A 184 -0.46 2.23 2.03
CA ALA A 184 -1.22 2.44 3.27
C ALA A 184 -2.50 1.60 3.31
N PHE A 185 -2.35 0.30 3.45
CA PHE A 185 -3.45 -0.66 3.49
C PHE A 185 -4.06 -0.79 4.90
N PRO A 186 -5.36 -0.88 5.05
CA PRO A 186 -6.45 -0.63 4.07
C PRO A 186 -6.96 0.82 4.15
N MET A 187 -6.22 1.72 4.78
CA MET A 187 -6.66 3.08 5.12
C MET A 187 -7.00 3.89 3.87
N SER A 188 -6.11 3.88 2.88
CA SER A 188 -6.29 4.62 1.63
C SER A 188 -7.56 4.20 0.88
N GLY A 189 -7.83 2.89 0.81
CA GLY A 189 -9.06 2.38 0.21
C GLY A 189 -10.33 2.86 0.92
N ARG A 190 -10.28 2.95 2.25
CA ARG A 190 -11.42 3.48 3.04
C ARG A 190 -11.62 4.97 2.82
N VAL A 191 -10.55 5.76 2.72
CA VAL A 191 -10.63 7.19 2.44
C VAL A 191 -11.25 7.44 1.07
N VAL A 192 -10.79 6.75 0.03
CA VAL A 192 -11.33 6.85 -1.33
C VAL A 192 -12.81 6.46 -1.37
N ASN A 193 -13.18 5.37 -0.69
CA ASN A 193 -14.59 4.97 -0.63
C ASN A 193 -15.46 6.02 0.08
N LYS A 194 -14.98 6.58 1.19
CA LYS A 194 -15.68 7.64 1.91
C LYS A 194 -15.90 8.85 1.01
N MET A 195 -14.87 9.31 0.30
CA MET A 195 -14.95 10.41 -0.65
C MET A 195 -15.93 10.11 -1.80
N GLY A 196 -15.96 8.86 -2.29
CA GLY A 196 -16.91 8.45 -3.32
C GLY A 196 -18.36 8.57 -2.86
N LEU A 197 -18.64 8.12 -1.63
CA LEU A 197 -19.98 8.20 -1.02
C LEU A 197 -20.38 9.63 -0.66
N GLU A 198 -19.44 10.52 -0.34
CA GLU A 198 -19.71 11.95 -0.12
C GLU A 198 -20.10 12.67 -1.42
N GLU A 199 -19.53 12.28 -2.57
CA GLU A 199 -19.90 12.87 -3.87
C GLU A 199 -21.20 12.27 -4.46
N ASP A 200 -21.46 11.00 -4.16
CA ASP A 200 -22.64 10.26 -4.59
C ASP A 200 -22.84 9.03 -3.69
N ASN A 201 -23.95 8.97 -2.98
CA ASN A 201 -24.27 7.93 -2.00
C ASN A 201 -24.36 6.49 -2.56
N GLN A 202 -24.33 6.33 -3.86
CA GLN A 202 -24.30 5.04 -4.55
C GLN A 202 -22.93 4.72 -5.19
N ASN A 203 -21.92 5.55 -4.96
CA ASN A 203 -20.59 5.39 -5.56
C ASN A 203 -19.67 4.60 -4.64
N PHE A 204 -19.88 3.28 -4.62
CA PHE A 204 -19.08 2.33 -3.80
C PHE A 204 -17.76 2.00 -4.48
N LEU A 205 -16.66 2.56 -4.00
CA LEU A 205 -15.33 2.38 -4.58
C LEU A 205 -14.44 1.41 -3.77
N LEU A 206 -14.91 0.89 -2.64
CA LEU A 206 -14.08 0.17 -1.68
C LEU A 206 -13.33 -1.03 -2.32
N MET A 207 -14.05 -1.89 -3.03
CA MET A 207 -13.45 -3.12 -3.58
C MET A 207 -12.39 -2.82 -4.64
N TYR A 208 -12.62 -1.81 -5.48
CA TYR A 208 -11.65 -1.35 -6.46
C TYR A 208 -10.42 -0.73 -5.78
N SER A 209 -10.65 0.13 -4.80
CA SER A 209 -9.58 0.80 -4.06
C SER A 209 -8.73 -0.21 -3.29
N ILE A 210 -9.33 -1.24 -2.68
CA ILE A 210 -8.58 -2.31 -2.01
C ILE A 210 -7.75 -3.10 -3.02
N SER A 211 -8.29 -3.42 -4.20
CA SER A 211 -7.52 -4.12 -5.24
C SER A 211 -6.31 -3.31 -5.71
N VAL A 212 -6.48 -2.01 -5.94
CA VAL A 212 -5.39 -1.09 -6.29
C VAL A 212 -4.37 -0.99 -5.16
N ASN A 213 -4.84 -0.93 -3.92
CA ASN A 213 -4.00 -0.84 -2.73
C ASN A 213 -3.10 -2.09 -2.55
N VAL A 214 -3.65 -3.29 -2.74
CA VAL A 214 -2.87 -4.55 -2.73
C VAL A 214 -1.82 -4.55 -3.85
N SER A 215 -2.19 -4.10 -5.04
CA SER A 215 -1.24 -3.97 -6.17
C SER A 215 -0.10 -2.99 -5.83
N GLY A 216 -0.42 -1.87 -5.17
CA GLY A 216 0.56 -0.90 -4.69
C GLY A 216 1.52 -1.50 -3.65
N GLN A 217 1.04 -2.35 -2.76
CA GLN A 217 1.89 -3.07 -1.82
C GLN A 217 2.90 -3.99 -2.52
N ILE A 218 2.44 -4.79 -3.46
CA ILE A 218 3.31 -5.69 -4.23
C ILE A 218 4.36 -4.88 -5.01
N ALA A 219 3.94 -3.82 -5.69
CA ALA A 219 4.84 -2.96 -6.45
C ALA A 219 5.90 -2.28 -5.56
N SER A 220 5.51 -1.78 -4.39
CA SER A 220 6.38 -1.15 -3.41
C SER A 220 7.45 -2.11 -2.87
N VAL A 221 7.08 -3.35 -2.59
CA VAL A 221 8.03 -4.38 -2.15
C VAL A 221 9.03 -4.73 -3.25
N ILE A 222 8.58 -4.87 -4.50
CA ILE A 222 9.45 -5.11 -5.65
C ILE A 222 10.41 -3.93 -5.86
N ALA A 223 9.91 -2.70 -5.78
CA ALA A 223 10.73 -1.49 -5.90
C ALA A 223 11.81 -1.43 -4.81
N GLY A 224 11.48 -1.77 -3.56
CA GLY A 224 12.46 -1.88 -2.48
C GLY A 224 13.55 -2.92 -2.76
N GLY A 225 13.17 -4.08 -3.29
CA GLY A 225 14.12 -5.11 -3.71
C GLY A 225 15.03 -4.67 -4.86
N LEU A 226 14.49 -3.92 -5.83
CA LEU A 226 15.28 -3.34 -6.93
C LEU A 226 16.29 -2.32 -6.40
N ILE A 227 15.90 -1.46 -5.47
CA ILE A 227 16.81 -0.50 -4.83
C ILE A 227 17.97 -1.26 -4.17
N LEU A 228 17.71 -2.31 -3.40
CA LEU A 228 18.76 -3.13 -2.78
C LEU A 228 19.68 -3.77 -3.82
N THR A 229 19.13 -4.27 -4.91
CA THR A 229 19.92 -4.89 -5.99
C THR A 229 20.82 -3.87 -6.72
N LEU A 230 20.37 -2.61 -6.84
CA LEU A 230 21.13 -1.54 -7.50
C LEU A 230 22.19 -0.92 -6.58
N MET A 231 22.02 -1.03 -5.25
CA MET A 231 22.91 -0.42 -4.25
C MET A 231 23.88 -1.43 -3.64
N ALA A 232 23.69 -2.73 -3.89
CA ALA A 232 24.63 -3.80 -3.50
C ALA A 232 25.75 -3.94 -4.52
#